data_a49c72535fea7d042d56e90082ef0a39
#
_entry.id   a49c72535fea7d042d56e90082ef0a39
#
_cell.length_a   1.000
_cell.length_b   1.000
_cell.length_c   1.000
_cell.angle_alpha   90.00
_cell.angle_beta   90.00
_cell.angle_gamma   90.00
#
_symmetry.space_group_name_H-M   'P 1'
#
loop_
_entity.id
_entity.type
_entity.pdbx_description
1 polymer ?
#
loop_
_entity_poly.entity_id
_entity_poly.type
_entity_poly.pdbx_seq_one_letter_code
_entity_poly.pdbx_strand_id
1 'polypeptide(L)'
;MSILKEGRVIHEIDLNELDSITFIGRHPSADIQLESYKLGMLHAGIIKNNQKYYLENIDTLSGTLVNRKKLQIGQKVLLHDGYLVDLPGYQLHFNIANMRFSEQEETIELEELDEIPDFFYTPIIKPPPPCPLLSNLIDARDAISIWSEGVTILKVADIIEETHDVKTFRLVGETPLLFSYKPGQFATFLLDINGKTVQRSYSMSSSPSRPHVMEITVKRVPSGLVSNWLCDNIKLGDRVNIRGPSGKFTCFEFPSRKMLFIGAGSGITPIMSMSRWIADTAADIDVKLLASFRTPNEIIFRKELDMFSARHRSFQVAITLTAGWQGTESWTGLTGRITPEMIKMLAPDYMDRHLFMCGPEPFMNSVKEVMQELGFNMNNFHIESFGSARTTPSSEKIVEPLKLNGKLHKVVFSKSGITVDTDENIPLLNLAEAYGIEIDYSCRSGSCGACSIKCSGDIAENDECSISKKEKESGFIYACCSVAKGDLNINV
;
A
#
# COMPACT_ATOMS: atom_id res chain seq x y z
N MET A 1 -23.58 -36.51 7.68
CA MET A 1 -22.10 -36.40 7.80
C MET A 1 -21.75 -35.80 9.15
N SER A 2 -20.86 -36.46 9.90
CA SER A 2 -20.39 -35.91 11.18
C SER A 2 -18.97 -35.40 11.05
N ILE A 3 -18.68 -34.22 11.57
CA ILE A 3 -17.35 -33.63 11.59
C ILE A 3 -16.78 -33.74 13.00
N LEU A 4 -15.61 -34.34 13.13
CA LEU A 4 -14.96 -34.59 14.39
C LEU A 4 -13.66 -33.77 14.50
N LYS A 5 -13.41 -33.28 15.72
CA LYS A 5 -12.12 -32.69 16.13
C LYS A 5 -11.67 -33.41 17.39
N GLU A 6 -10.44 -33.95 17.37
CA GLU A 6 -9.90 -34.75 18.51
C GLU A 6 -10.84 -35.86 19.00
N GLY A 7 -11.53 -36.54 18.07
CA GLY A 7 -12.47 -37.63 18.36
C GLY A 7 -13.85 -37.19 18.92
N ARG A 8 -14.13 -35.89 19.01
CA ARG A 8 -15.43 -35.37 19.44
C ARG A 8 -16.19 -34.79 18.24
N VAL A 9 -17.45 -35.14 18.09
CA VAL A 9 -18.32 -34.55 17.08
C VAL A 9 -18.55 -33.08 17.40
N ILE A 10 -18.22 -32.22 16.46
CA ILE A 10 -18.38 -30.76 16.56
C ILE A 10 -19.51 -30.23 15.66
N HIS A 11 -19.79 -30.91 14.56
CA HIS A 11 -20.88 -30.60 13.65
C HIS A 11 -21.52 -31.87 13.12
N GLU A 12 -22.84 -31.86 12.95
CA GLU A 12 -23.62 -32.85 12.19
C GLU A 12 -24.33 -32.11 11.05
N ILE A 13 -24.15 -32.62 9.84
CA ILE A 13 -24.66 -31.98 8.61
C ILE A 13 -25.51 -33.01 7.87
N ASP A 14 -26.74 -32.66 7.51
CA ASP A 14 -27.56 -33.48 6.63
C ASP A 14 -27.02 -33.32 5.19
N LEU A 15 -26.60 -34.44 4.59
CA LEU A 15 -26.09 -34.44 3.23
C LEU A 15 -27.15 -34.03 2.19
N ASN A 16 -28.45 -34.17 2.52
CA ASN A 16 -29.51 -33.74 1.64
C ASN A 16 -29.66 -32.23 1.56
N GLU A 17 -29.24 -31.51 2.59
CA GLU A 17 -29.24 -30.05 2.67
C GLU A 17 -28.01 -29.40 2.01
N LEU A 18 -27.01 -30.19 1.63
CA LEU A 18 -25.85 -29.67 0.92
C LEU A 18 -26.23 -29.18 -0.48
N ASP A 19 -25.67 -28.07 -0.87
CA ASP A 19 -25.72 -27.56 -2.24
C ASP A 19 -25.06 -28.54 -3.22
N SER A 20 -25.25 -28.31 -4.51
CA SER A 20 -24.63 -29.13 -5.56
C SER A 20 -23.12 -29.25 -5.41
N ILE A 21 -22.52 -28.22 -4.80
CA ILE A 21 -21.09 -28.18 -4.41
C ILE A 21 -21.00 -27.49 -3.06
N THR A 22 -20.32 -28.11 -2.12
CA THR A 22 -20.10 -27.61 -0.77
C THR A 22 -18.60 -27.59 -0.48
N PHE A 23 -18.04 -26.44 -0.25
CA PHE A 23 -16.61 -26.28 0.06
C PHE A 23 -16.32 -26.38 1.54
N ILE A 24 -15.24 -27.08 1.86
CA ILE A 24 -14.69 -27.21 3.21
C ILE A 24 -13.35 -26.48 3.24
N GLY A 25 -13.13 -25.60 4.21
CA GLY A 25 -11.86 -24.89 4.35
C GLY A 25 -11.83 -23.97 5.56
N ARG A 26 -10.71 -23.25 5.71
CA ARG A 26 -10.56 -22.27 6.81
C ARG A 26 -11.05 -20.86 6.45
N HIS A 27 -11.33 -20.60 5.18
CA HIS A 27 -11.79 -19.28 4.74
C HIS A 27 -13.24 -19.03 5.15
N PRO A 28 -13.60 -17.78 5.53
CA PRO A 28 -15.00 -17.44 5.86
C PRO A 28 -16.02 -17.66 4.72
N SER A 29 -15.53 -17.77 3.47
CA SER A 29 -16.40 -18.09 2.31
C SER A 29 -16.52 -19.59 2.04
N ALA A 30 -15.92 -20.45 2.85
CA ALA A 30 -16.16 -21.89 2.78
C ALA A 30 -17.54 -22.18 3.40
N ASP A 31 -18.34 -23.02 2.74
CA ASP A 31 -19.68 -23.39 3.24
C ASP A 31 -19.58 -24.12 4.57
N ILE A 32 -18.52 -24.92 4.74
CA ILE A 32 -18.14 -25.56 6.00
C ILE A 32 -16.80 -24.97 6.45
N GLN A 33 -16.88 -23.98 7.32
CA GLN A 33 -15.67 -23.33 7.85
C GLN A 33 -15.09 -24.12 9.03
N LEU A 34 -13.83 -24.53 8.94
CA LEU A 34 -13.11 -25.25 9.97
C LEU A 34 -11.84 -24.49 10.41
N GLU A 35 -11.72 -24.23 11.69
CA GLU A 35 -10.60 -23.45 12.26
C GLU A 35 -9.34 -24.30 12.41
N SER A 36 -8.49 -24.31 11.38
CA SER A 36 -7.14 -24.91 11.45
C SER A 36 -6.19 -24.20 10.49
N TYR A 37 -5.05 -23.73 11.00
CA TYR A 37 -4.01 -23.12 10.17
C TYR A 37 -3.37 -24.09 9.17
N LYS A 38 -3.56 -25.40 9.38
CA LYS A 38 -3.07 -26.46 8.46
C LYS A 38 -4.03 -26.77 7.34
N LEU A 39 -5.29 -26.27 7.40
CA LEU A 39 -6.24 -26.40 6.29
C LEU A 39 -5.99 -25.33 5.24
N GLY A 40 -6.18 -25.68 3.97
CA GLY A 40 -6.27 -24.70 2.88
C GLY A 40 -7.44 -23.73 3.06
N MET A 41 -7.39 -22.60 2.35
CA MET A 41 -8.50 -21.64 2.36
C MET A 41 -9.80 -22.30 1.89
N LEU A 42 -9.74 -23.01 0.75
CA LEU A 42 -10.69 -24.01 0.31
C LEU A 42 -9.89 -25.30 0.20
N HIS A 43 -10.15 -26.28 1.07
CA HIS A 43 -9.30 -27.47 1.22
C HIS A 43 -9.84 -28.67 0.43
N ALA A 44 -11.15 -28.87 0.49
CA ALA A 44 -11.83 -29.94 -0.23
C ALA A 44 -13.23 -29.48 -0.67
N GLY A 45 -13.78 -30.10 -1.70
CA GLY A 45 -15.14 -29.89 -2.16
C GLY A 45 -15.95 -31.17 -2.09
N ILE A 46 -17.18 -31.12 -1.56
CA ILE A 46 -18.16 -32.19 -1.65
C ILE A 46 -19.10 -31.87 -2.80
N ILE A 47 -19.20 -32.78 -3.73
CA ILE A 47 -20.02 -32.65 -4.94
C ILE A 47 -21.19 -33.58 -4.85
N LYS A 48 -22.41 -33.04 -4.97
CA LYS A 48 -23.67 -33.82 -5.02
C LYS A 48 -24.14 -33.92 -6.45
N ASN A 49 -24.19 -35.12 -6.99
CA ASN A 49 -24.73 -35.40 -8.32
C ASN A 49 -25.64 -36.65 -8.29
N ASN A 50 -26.89 -36.48 -8.64
CA ASN A 50 -27.90 -37.57 -8.72
C ASN A 50 -27.89 -38.50 -7.49
N GLN A 51 -27.92 -37.96 -6.29
CA GLN A 51 -27.86 -38.69 -5.01
C GLN A 51 -26.51 -39.39 -4.71
N LYS A 52 -25.50 -39.19 -5.52
CA LYS A 52 -24.12 -39.59 -5.25
C LYS A 52 -23.30 -38.40 -4.74
N TYR A 53 -22.38 -38.67 -3.84
CA TYR A 53 -21.50 -37.66 -3.26
C TYR A 53 -20.06 -38.00 -3.64
N TYR A 54 -19.34 -37.00 -4.13
CA TYR A 54 -17.93 -37.12 -4.46
C TYR A 54 -17.14 -36.14 -3.59
N LEU A 55 -15.92 -36.51 -3.22
CA LEU A 55 -14.96 -35.60 -2.57
C LEU A 55 -13.86 -35.28 -3.56
N GLU A 56 -13.54 -34.01 -3.69
CA GLU A 56 -12.41 -33.50 -4.46
C GLU A 56 -11.38 -32.87 -3.51
N ASN A 57 -10.09 -33.19 -3.69
CA ASN A 57 -9.02 -32.51 -2.99
C ASN A 57 -8.60 -31.27 -3.75
N ILE A 58 -8.75 -30.09 -3.13
CA ILE A 58 -8.46 -28.79 -3.74
C ILE A 58 -7.12 -28.23 -3.21
N ASP A 59 -6.71 -28.63 -2.00
CA ASP A 59 -5.53 -28.07 -1.35
C ASP A 59 -4.21 -28.69 -1.80
N THR A 60 -3.23 -27.83 -2.01
CA THR A 60 -1.89 -28.22 -2.48
C THR A 60 -0.91 -28.53 -1.35
N LEU A 61 -1.18 -28.10 -0.13
CA LEU A 61 -0.17 -28.06 0.94
C LEU A 61 -0.24 -29.24 1.91
N SER A 62 -1.40 -29.58 2.42
CA SER A 62 -1.55 -30.53 3.52
C SER A 62 -2.21 -31.84 3.15
N GLY A 63 -2.96 -31.85 2.06
CA GLY A 63 -3.59 -33.04 1.48
C GLY A 63 -4.81 -33.55 2.25
N THR A 64 -5.65 -34.27 1.51
CA THR A 64 -6.86 -34.94 1.97
C THR A 64 -6.66 -36.44 1.88
N LEU A 65 -7.03 -37.18 2.92
CA LEU A 65 -7.01 -38.66 2.87
C LEU A 65 -8.45 -39.19 2.91
N VAL A 66 -8.74 -40.19 2.10
CA VAL A 66 -10.01 -40.93 2.17
C VAL A 66 -9.66 -42.37 2.47
N ASN A 67 -10.23 -42.88 3.58
CA ASN A 67 -9.91 -44.21 4.11
C ASN A 67 -8.40 -44.48 4.18
N ARG A 68 -7.63 -43.47 4.64
CA ARG A 68 -6.16 -43.46 4.77
C ARG A 68 -5.37 -43.41 3.45
N LYS A 69 -6.03 -43.33 2.28
CA LYS A 69 -5.36 -43.06 1.00
C LYS A 69 -5.34 -41.58 0.71
N LYS A 70 -4.14 -41.03 0.40
CA LYS A 70 -3.98 -39.62 0.07
C LYS A 70 -4.48 -39.34 -1.34
N LEU A 71 -5.35 -38.33 -1.49
CA LEU A 71 -5.81 -37.86 -2.79
C LEU A 71 -4.80 -36.88 -3.38
N GLN A 72 -4.62 -36.95 -4.70
CA GLN A 72 -3.91 -35.90 -5.44
C GLN A 72 -4.81 -34.67 -5.62
N ILE A 73 -4.20 -33.56 -5.97
CA ILE A 73 -4.96 -32.31 -6.24
C ILE A 73 -5.84 -32.54 -7.46
N GLY A 74 -7.11 -32.11 -7.35
CA GLY A 74 -8.12 -32.30 -8.38
C GLY A 74 -8.65 -33.74 -8.49
N GLN A 75 -8.09 -34.67 -7.72
CA GLN A 75 -8.60 -36.04 -7.70
C GLN A 75 -9.93 -36.12 -6.99
N LYS A 76 -10.91 -36.76 -7.63
CA LYS A 76 -12.26 -36.98 -7.11
C LYS A 76 -12.42 -38.46 -6.70
N VAL A 77 -13.16 -38.68 -5.63
CA VAL A 77 -13.49 -40.01 -5.15
C VAL A 77 -14.97 -40.07 -4.78
N LEU A 78 -15.66 -41.12 -5.22
CA LEU A 78 -17.04 -41.40 -4.81
C LEU A 78 -17.06 -41.77 -3.34
N LEU A 79 -17.92 -41.10 -2.56
CA LEU A 79 -18.08 -41.37 -1.14
C LEU A 79 -19.18 -42.41 -0.92
N HIS A 80 -18.88 -43.42 -0.15
CA HIS A 80 -19.83 -44.46 0.25
C HIS A 80 -20.12 -44.34 1.74
N ASP A 81 -21.17 -45.05 2.19
CA ASP A 81 -21.49 -45.13 3.59
C ASP A 81 -20.34 -45.65 4.43
N GLY A 82 -20.06 -45.03 5.57
CA GLY A 82 -18.97 -45.36 6.46
C GLY A 82 -17.58 -44.82 6.03
N TYR A 83 -17.48 -44.06 4.94
CA TYR A 83 -16.18 -43.48 4.53
C TYR A 83 -15.69 -42.44 5.55
N LEU A 84 -14.38 -42.54 5.80
CA LEU A 84 -13.65 -41.61 6.66
C LEU A 84 -12.77 -40.70 5.80
N VAL A 85 -12.93 -39.40 5.98
CA VAL A 85 -12.10 -38.38 5.34
C VAL A 85 -11.28 -37.68 6.41
N ASP A 86 -9.97 -37.82 6.33
CA ASP A 86 -9.05 -37.12 7.22
C ASP A 86 -8.57 -35.83 6.58
N LEU A 87 -8.85 -34.72 7.24
CA LEU A 87 -8.37 -33.39 6.96
C LEU A 87 -7.44 -32.95 8.09
N PRO A 88 -6.50 -31.99 7.87
CA PRO A 88 -5.59 -31.54 8.92
C PRO A 88 -6.29 -31.01 10.17
N GLY A 89 -6.33 -31.84 11.23
CA GLY A 89 -6.99 -31.52 12.50
C GLY A 89 -8.47 -31.90 12.60
N TYR A 90 -9.04 -32.52 11.53
CA TYR A 90 -10.44 -32.91 11.49
C TYR A 90 -10.63 -34.26 10.80
N GLN A 91 -11.71 -34.96 11.17
CA GLN A 91 -12.14 -36.17 10.52
C GLN A 91 -13.61 -36.05 10.18
N LEU A 92 -13.99 -36.40 8.94
CA LEU A 92 -15.37 -36.42 8.48
C LEU A 92 -15.82 -37.88 8.36
N HIS A 93 -16.94 -38.21 8.98
CA HIS A 93 -17.58 -39.51 8.89
C HIS A 93 -18.83 -39.38 8.03
N PHE A 94 -18.85 -40.08 6.90
CA PHE A 94 -19.99 -40.10 5.99
C PHE A 94 -20.95 -41.24 6.37
N ASN A 95 -22.15 -40.90 6.81
CA ASN A 95 -23.24 -41.85 7.07
C ASN A 95 -24.36 -41.58 6.05
N ILE A 96 -24.40 -42.40 5.02
CA ILE A 96 -25.40 -42.30 3.93
C ILE A 96 -26.48 -43.34 4.22
N ALA A 97 -27.20 -43.19 5.34
CA ALA A 97 -28.28 -44.07 5.70
C ALA A 97 -29.47 -43.88 4.73
N ASN A 98 -29.77 -44.89 3.93
CA ASN A 98 -30.93 -45.11 3.06
C ASN A 98 -30.68 -45.17 1.54
N MET A 99 -29.53 -45.57 1.08
CA MET A 99 -29.40 -46.06 -0.31
C MET A 99 -29.02 -47.54 -0.29
N ARG A 100 -29.99 -48.43 -0.57
CA ARG A 100 -29.72 -49.85 -0.86
C ARG A 100 -29.02 -49.92 -2.21
N PHE A 101 -27.69 -50.02 -2.20
CA PHE A 101 -26.95 -50.51 -3.36
C PHE A 101 -26.78 -52.00 -3.24
N SER A 102 -27.03 -52.74 -4.34
CA SER A 102 -26.72 -54.17 -4.47
C SER A 102 -25.21 -54.36 -4.31
N GLU A 103 -24.83 -55.16 -3.32
CA GLU A 103 -23.48 -55.60 -3.09
C GLU A 103 -22.95 -56.33 -4.34
N GLN A 104 -22.10 -55.68 -5.10
CA GLN A 104 -21.05 -56.29 -5.85
C GLN A 104 -19.76 -55.58 -5.45
N GLU A 105 -18.89 -56.33 -4.77
CA GLU A 105 -17.52 -55.92 -4.50
C GLU A 105 -16.77 -55.73 -5.80
N GLU A 106 -16.79 -54.53 -6.35
CA GLU A 106 -15.84 -54.11 -7.37
C GLU A 106 -14.69 -53.38 -6.67
N THR A 107 -13.52 -54.00 -6.73
CA THR A 107 -12.25 -53.32 -6.54
C THR A 107 -12.23 -52.12 -7.49
N ILE A 108 -12.43 -50.92 -6.94
CA ILE A 108 -12.45 -49.69 -7.71
C ILE A 108 -11.04 -49.44 -8.23
N GLU A 109 -10.74 -49.89 -9.46
CA GLU A 109 -9.76 -49.19 -10.28
C GLU A 109 -10.26 -47.78 -10.48
N LEU A 110 -9.38 -46.83 -10.31
CA LEU A 110 -9.64 -45.40 -10.49
C LEU A 110 -10.03 -45.16 -11.96
N GLU A 111 -11.30 -45.35 -12.30
CA GLU A 111 -11.80 -44.93 -13.61
C GLU A 111 -11.71 -43.40 -13.67
N GLU A 112 -11.02 -42.90 -14.67
CA GLU A 112 -11.11 -41.52 -15.12
C GLU A 112 -12.57 -41.24 -15.43
N LEU A 113 -13.20 -40.41 -14.64
CA LEU A 113 -14.58 -39.98 -14.86
C LEU A 113 -14.58 -38.95 -16.00
N ASP A 114 -14.68 -39.45 -17.23
CA ASP A 114 -14.67 -38.66 -18.47
C ASP A 114 -15.91 -37.75 -18.66
N GLU A 115 -16.93 -37.85 -17.80
CA GLU A 115 -18.20 -37.13 -17.97
C GLU A 115 -18.74 -36.44 -16.71
N ILE A 116 -17.90 -35.79 -15.92
CA ILE A 116 -18.39 -34.77 -15.01
C ILE A 116 -18.38 -33.44 -15.79
N PRO A 117 -19.53 -32.73 -15.90
CA PRO A 117 -19.55 -31.45 -16.61
C PRO A 117 -18.42 -30.55 -16.13
N ASP A 118 -17.81 -29.83 -17.04
CA ASP A 118 -16.76 -28.80 -16.83
C ASP A 118 -17.13 -27.67 -15.82
N PHE A 119 -18.14 -27.88 -15.01
CA PHE A 119 -18.61 -26.95 -13.99
C PHE A 119 -17.56 -26.61 -12.92
N PHE A 120 -16.54 -27.48 -12.79
CA PHE A 120 -15.48 -27.30 -11.80
C PHE A 120 -14.32 -26.43 -12.26
N TYR A 121 -14.22 -26.17 -13.56
CA TYR A 121 -13.21 -25.27 -14.11
C TYR A 121 -13.73 -23.86 -14.41
N THR A 122 -15.01 -23.61 -14.21
CA THR A 122 -15.43 -22.22 -14.02
C THR A 122 -15.05 -21.87 -12.59
N PRO A 123 -13.96 -21.15 -12.36
CA PRO A 123 -13.66 -20.66 -11.02
C PRO A 123 -14.86 -19.86 -10.57
N ILE A 124 -15.37 -20.18 -9.38
CA ILE A 124 -16.41 -19.41 -8.67
C ILE A 124 -15.92 -17.97 -8.43
N ILE A 125 -14.63 -17.76 -8.45
CA ILE A 125 -14.00 -16.52 -8.79
C ILE A 125 -13.70 -16.62 -10.27
N LYS A 126 -14.45 -15.91 -11.15
CA LYS A 126 -13.91 -15.61 -12.49
C LYS A 126 -12.43 -15.26 -12.26
N PRO A 127 -11.47 -15.97 -12.89
CA PRO A 127 -10.09 -15.50 -12.80
C PRO A 127 -10.18 -14.03 -13.14
N PRO A 128 -9.53 -13.14 -12.38
CA PRO A 128 -9.42 -11.77 -12.81
C PRO A 128 -9.06 -11.86 -14.30
N PRO A 129 -9.69 -11.07 -15.17
CA PRO A 129 -9.41 -11.11 -16.60
C PRO A 129 -7.90 -11.18 -16.70
N PRO A 130 -7.33 -12.10 -17.49
CA PRO A 130 -5.90 -12.39 -17.47
C PRO A 130 -5.21 -11.06 -17.46
N CYS A 131 -4.41 -10.83 -16.39
CA CYS A 131 -3.80 -9.51 -16.20
C CYS A 131 -3.17 -9.18 -17.56
N PRO A 132 -3.64 -8.16 -18.28
CA PRO A 132 -3.15 -7.88 -19.64
C PRO A 132 -1.63 -7.73 -19.67
N LEU A 133 -1.06 -7.38 -18.50
CA LEU A 133 0.36 -7.33 -18.23
C LEU A 133 1.03 -8.71 -18.28
N LEU A 134 0.40 -9.76 -17.74
CA LEU A 134 1.05 -11.08 -17.66
C LEU A 134 1.11 -11.72 -19.05
N SER A 135 0.03 -11.67 -19.83
CA SER A 135 0.05 -12.14 -21.22
C SER A 135 0.99 -11.28 -22.08
N ASN A 136 0.97 -9.96 -21.95
CA ASN A 136 1.86 -9.08 -22.69
C ASN A 136 3.33 -9.23 -22.28
N LEU A 137 3.64 -9.52 -21.02
CA LEU A 137 5.01 -9.82 -20.55
C LEU A 137 5.53 -11.15 -21.07
N ILE A 138 4.67 -12.15 -21.25
CA ILE A 138 5.04 -13.45 -21.81
C ILE A 138 5.33 -13.32 -23.30
N ASP A 139 4.52 -12.53 -24.04
CA ASP A 139 4.59 -12.37 -25.49
C ASP A 139 5.60 -11.31 -25.95
N ALA A 140 5.98 -10.37 -25.10
CA ALA A 140 6.78 -9.20 -25.46
C ALA A 140 8.06 -9.06 -24.59
N ARG A 141 8.81 -10.15 -24.43
CA ARG A 141 10.05 -10.15 -23.62
C ARG A 141 11.08 -9.08 -24.02
N ASP A 142 11.07 -8.67 -25.29
CA ASP A 142 12.02 -7.69 -25.85
C ASP A 142 11.46 -6.26 -25.92
N ALA A 143 10.23 -6.03 -25.47
CA ALA A 143 9.54 -4.73 -25.57
C ALA A 143 9.11 -4.13 -24.22
N ILE A 144 9.73 -4.56 -23.12
CA ILE A 144 9.40 -4.04 -21.78
C ILE A 144 10.07 -2.67 -21.61
N SER A 145 9.26 -1.63 -21.46
CA SER A 145 9.74 -0.29 -21.12
C SER A 145 10.00 -0.17 -19.61
N ILE A 146 10.93 0.71 -19.24
CA ILE A 146 11.20 1.02 -17.83
C ILE A 146 10.87 2.50 -17.61
N TRP A 147 9.98 2.77 -16.66
CA TRP A 147 9.77 4.13 -16.18
C TRP A 147 10.63 4.38 -14.96
N SER A 148 11.61 5.24 -15.11
CA SER A 148 12.54 5.67 -14.06
C SER A 148 12.56 7.19 -13.88
N GLU A 149 11.93 7.93 -14.80
CA GLU A 149 11.81 9.38 -14.75
C GLU A 149 10.78 9.89 -15.79
N GLY A 150 10.37 11.14 -15.63
CA GLY A 150 9.52 11.84 -16.59
C GLY A 150 8.03 11.56 -16.45
N VAL A 151 7.28 11.89 -17.48
CA VAL A 151 5.82 11.73 -17.54
C VAL A 151 5.46 10.43 -18.23
N THR A 152 4.49 9.72 -17.65
CA THR A 152 3.92 8.51 -18.25
C THR A 152 2.40 8.48 -18.08
N ILE A 153 1.72 7.77 -18.98
CA ILE A 153 0.28 7.52 -18.89
C ILE A 153 0.09 6.13 -18.32
N LEU A 154 -0.69 6.05 -17.27
CA LEU A 154 -0.99 4.79 -16.58
C LEU A 154 -2.49 4.52 -16.59
N LYS A 155 -2.84 3.25 -16.56
CA LYS A 155 -4.20 2.77 -16.45
C LYS A 155 -4.51 2.37 -15.01
N VAL A 156 -5.68 2.73 -14.52
CA VAL A 156 -6.20 2.27 -13.23
C VAL A 156 -6.66 0.83 -13.38
N ALA A 157 -5.89 -0.10 -12.80
CA ALA A 157 -6.15 -1.53 -12.89
C ALA A 157 -7.02 -2.03 -11.74
N ASP A 158 -6.98 -1.34 -10.58
CA ASP A 158 -7.77 -1.70 -9.40
C ASP A 158 -7.93 -0.49 -8.48
N ILE A 159 -9.00 -0.49 -7.68
CA ILE A 159 -9.28 0.53 -6.66
C ILE A 159 -9.67 -0.20 -5.38
N ILE A 160 -8.85 -0.04 -4.34
CA ILE A 160 -9.02 -0.70 -3.06
C ILE A 160 -9.51 0.32 -2.03
N GLU A 161 -10.64 0.03 -1.38
CA GLU A 161 -11.13 0.80 -0.24
C GLU A 161 -10.34 0.39 1.01
N GLU A 162 -9.41 1.23 1.45
CA GLU A 162 -8.63 0.96 2.67
C GLU A 162 -9.42 1.30 3.94
N THR A 163 -10.09 2.46 3.92
CA THR A 163 -10.99 2.94 4.97
C THR A 163 -12.13 3.72 4.30
N HIS A 164 -13.09 4.21 5.09
CA HIS A 164 -14.21 5.02 4.58
C HIS A 164 -13.78 6.30 3.83
N ASP A 165 -12.57 6.79 4.08
CA ASP A 165 -12.04 8.03 3.50
C ASP A 165 -10.68 7.85 2.80
N VAL A 166 -10.22 6.60 2.59
CA VAL A 166 -8.93 6.29 1.97
C VAL A 166 -9.09 5.24 0.89
N LYS A 167 -8.57 5.53 -0.30
CA LYS A 167 -8.52 4.62 -1.44
C LYS A 167 -7.08 4.40 -1.91
N THR A 168 -6.76 3.17 -2.27
CA THR A 168 -5.54 2.83 -2.99
C THR A 168 -5.87 2.61 -4.47
N PHE A 169 -5.23 3.37 -5.33
CA PHE A 169 -5.30 3.23 -6.78
C PHE A 169 -4.11 2.40 -7.25
N ARG A 170 -4.40 1.26 -7.84
CA ARG A 170 -3.39 0.40 -8.45
C ARG A 170 -3.26 0.75 -9.92
N LEU A 171 -2.06 1.16 -10.32
CA LEU A 171 -1.76 1.69 -11.64
C LEU A 171 -0.80 0.76 -12.37
N VAL A 172 -1.04 0.59 -13.67
CA VAL A 172 -0.21 -0.23 -14.58
C VAL A 172 0.05 0.52 -15.88
N GLY A 173 1.09 0.15 -16.61
CA GLY A 173 1.31 0.65 -17.95
C GLY A 173 0.23 0.16 -18.92
N GLU A 174 -0.05 0.93 -19.99
CA GLU A 174 -0.90 0.47 -21.11
C GLU A 174 -0.21 -0.59 -21.96
N THR A 175 1.10 -0.51 -22.01
CA THR A 175 2.01 -1.51 -22.58
C THR A 175 2.86 -2.09 -21.45
N PRO A 176 3.59 -3.21 -21.67
CA PRO A 176 4.48 -3.76 -20.66
C PRO A 176 5.45 -2.71 -20.11
N LEU A 177 5.30 -2.38 -18.82
CA LEU A 177 6.04 -1.31 -18.16
C LEU A 177 6.52 -1.79 -16.77
N LEU A 178 7.79 -1.54 -16.48
CA LEU A 178 8.36 -1.73 -15.17
C LEU A 178 8.60 -0.37 -14.49
N PHE A 179 8.23 -0.28 -13.22
CA PHE A 179 8.45 0.91 -12.42
C PHE A 179 9.78 0.79 -11.65
N SER A 180 10.69 1.73 -11.90
CA SER A 180 11.98 1.81 -11.22
C SER A 180 12.03 3.06 -10.35
N TYR A 181 11.96 2.88 -9.03
CA TYR A 181 11.98 3.95 -8.04
C TYR A 181 12.57 3.45 -6.71
N LYS A 182 12.86 4.35 -5.78
CA LYS A 182 13.26 4.00 -4.42
C LYS A 182 12.04 3.97 -3.50
N PRO A 183 11.94 3.01 -2.55
CA PRO A 183 10.81 2.96 -1.63
C PRO A 183 10.74 4.23 -0.78
N GLY A 184 9.54 4.79 -0.64
CA GLY A 184 9.30 6.07 0.01
C GLY A 184 9.24 7.27 -0.93
N GLN A 185 9.65 7.16 -2.20
CA GLN A 185 9.46 8.21 -3.19
C GLN A 185 7.99 8.42 -3.54
N PHE A 186 7.69 9.55 -4.18
CA PHE A 186 6.36 9.93 -4.63
C PHE A 186 6.29 10.11 -6.15
N ALA A 187 5.07 10.11 -6.67
CA ALA A 187 4.73 10.50 -8.02
C ALA A 187 3.69 11.64 -8.00
N THR A 188 3.71 12.46 -9.03
CA THR A 188 2.83 13.63 -9.17
C THR A 188 1.76 13.35 -10.21
N PHE A 189 0.50 13.39 -9.82
CA PHE A 189 -0.63 13.37 -10.73
C PHE A 189 -0.74 14.70 -11.48
N LEU A 190 -0.90 14.64 -12.79
CA LEU A 190 -1.18 15.75 -13.68
C LEU A 190 -2.65 15.61 -14.14
N LEU A 191 -3.54 16.36 -13.54
CA LEU A 191 -4.98 16.21 -13.70
C LEU A 191 -5.57 17.43 -14.38
N ASP A 192 -6.57 17.23 -15.23
CA ASP A 192 -7.48 18.29 -15.67
C ASP A 192 -8.74 18.22 -14.79
N ILE A 193 -8.98 19.26 -14.02
CA ILE A 193 -10.16 19.39 -13.18
C ILE A 193 -10.89 20.66 -13.58
N ASN A 194 -12.06 20.51 -14.22
CA ASN A 194 -12.88 21.62 -14.72
C ASN A 194 -12.13 22.55 -15.68
N GLY A 195 -11.33 21.97 -16.60
CA GLY A 195 -10.56 22.72 -17.60
C GLY A 195 -9.32 23.43 -17.02
N LYS A 196 -8.91 23.10 -15.81
CA LYS A 196 -7.68 23.62 -15.19
C LYS A 196 -6.73 22.45 -14.89
N THR A 197 -5.48 22.59 -15.33
CA THR A 197 -4.43 21.64 -14.97
C THR A 197 -4.06 21.81 -13.50
N VAL A 198 -4.19 20.73 -12.73
CA VAL A 198 -3.87 20.68 -11.31
C VAL A 198 -2.87 19.55 -11.07
N GLN A 199 -1.83 19.85 -10.31
CA GLN A 199 -0.81 18.87 -9.95
C GLN A 199 -0.89 18.52 -8.47
N ARG A 200 -0.70 17.23 -8.12
CA ARG A 200 -0.63 16.78 -6.73
C ARG A 200 0.25 15.56 -6.60
N SER A 201 1.18 15.63 -5.67
CA SER A 201 2.11 14.54 -5.36
C SER A 201 1.54 13.63 -4.28
N TYR A 202 1.76 12.34 -4.47
CA TYR A 202 1.40 11.29 -3.52
C TYR A 202 2.54 10.29 -3.44
N SER A 203 2.90 9.87 -2.23
CA SER A 203 3.89 8.82 -2.03
C SER A 203 3.39 7.52 -2.66
N MET A 204 4.27 6.83 -3.37
CA MET A 204 3.99 5.48 -3.85
C MET A 204 3.97 4.54 -2.66
N SER A 205 2.80 3.94 -2.40
CA SER A 205 2.63 2.99 -1.30
C SER A 205 3.07 1.58 -1.66
N SER A 206 3.19 1.24 -2.97
CA SER A 206 3.74 -0.02 -3.46
C SER A 206 5.24 -0.15 -3.16
N SER A 207 5.73 -1.37 -3.27
CA SER A 207 7.16 -1.68 -3.20
C SER A 207 7.79 -1.72 -4.59
N PRO A 208 8.98 -1.13 -4.80
CA PRO A 208 9.71 -1.28 -6.06
C PRO A 208 10.20 -2.71 -6.33
N SER A 209 10.13 -3.61 -5.34
CA SER A 209 10.35 -5.05 -5.54
C SER A 209 9.27 -5.72 -6.39
N ARG A 210 8.10 -5.07 -6.54
CA ARG A 210 6.98 -5.49 -7.38
C ARG A 210 6.81 -4.53 -8.56
N PRO A 211 7.77 -4.51 -9.51
CA PRO A 211 7.92 -3.41 -10.47
C PRO A 211 6.82 -3.33 -11.52
N HIS A 212 5.90 -4.29 -11.60
CA HIS A 212 4.82 -4.32 -12.60
C HIS A 212 3.61 -3.46 -12.23
N VAL A 213 3.54 -2.99 -10.98
CA VAL A 213 2.41 -2.21 -10.47
C VAL A 213 2.88 -1.07 -9.59
N MET A 214 2.24 0.08 -9.73
CA MET A 214 2.39 1.22 -8.84
C MET A 214 1.11 1.39 -8.04
N GLU A 215 1.20 1.57 -6.72
CA GLU A 215 0.06 1.89 -5.86
C GLU A 215 0.23 3.29 -5.27
N ILE A 216 -0.83 4.07 -5.39
CA ILE A 216 -0.95 5.40 -4.78
C ILE A 216 -2.14 5.37 -3.85
N THR A 217 -1.91 5.66 -2.57
CA THR A 217 -2.96 5.65 -1.55
C THR A 217 -3.33 7.07 -1.17
N VAL A 218 -4.58 7.43 -1.39
CA VAL A 218 -5.11 8.79 -1.26
C VAL A 218 -6.12 8.85 -0.13
N LYS A 219 -5.86 9.69 0.85
CA LYS A 219 -6.83 10.05 1.89
C LYS A 219 -7.60 11.30 1.46
N ARG A 220 -8.93 11.28 1.62
CA ARG A 220 -9.78 12.46 1.44
C ARG A 220 -9.39 13.53 2.46
N VAL A 221 -9.14 14.73 1.97
CA VAL A 221 -8.90 15.90 2.81
C VAL A 221 -10.17 16.74 2.82
N PRO A 222 -10.69 17.17 3.99
CA PRO A 222 -11.84 18.07 4.05
C PRO A 222 -11.60 19.29 3.16
N SER A 223 -12.53 19.57 2.25
CA SER A 223 -12.44 20.65 1.24
C SER A 223 -11.25 20.56 0.28
N GLY A 224 -10.52 19.45 0.24
CA GLY A 224 -9.41 19.23 -0.68
C GLY A 224 -9.91 18.97 -2.10
N LEU A 225 -9.47 19.78 -3.08
CA LEU A 225 -9.92 19.63 -4.47
C LEU A 225 -9.50 18.27 -5.05
N VAL A 226 -8.19 17.98 -5.06
CA VAL A 226 -7.64 16.83 -5.79
C VAL A 226 -7.95 15.50 -5.12
N SER A 227 -7.80 15.38 -3.78
CA SER A 227 -8.06 14.14 -3.07
C SER A 227 -9.53 13.70 -3.17
N ASN A 228 -10.47 14.64 -3.09
CA ASN A 228 -11.88 14.32 -3.28
C ASN A 228 -12.18 13.99 -4.74
N TRP A 229 -11.65 14.76 -5.69
CA TRP A 229 -11.85 14.49 -7.10
C TRP A 229 -11.34 13.11 -7.51
N LEU A 230 -10.14 12.72 -7.08
CA LEU A 230 -9.59 11.38 -7.32
C LEU A 230 -10.51 10.29 -6.77
N CYS A 231 -10.93 10.42 -5.51
CA CYS A 231 -11.79 9.42 -4.86
C CYS A 231 -13.19 9.33 -5.45
N ASP A 232 -13.73 10.42 -6.04
CA ASP A 232 -15.10 10.48 -6.57
C ASP A 232 -15.18 10.15 -8.06
N ASN A 233 -14.17 10.52 -8.84
CA ASN A 233 -14.26 10.49 -10.29
C ASN A 233 -13.44 9.39 -10.94
N ILE A 234 -12.27 9.01 -10.38
CA ILE A 234 -11.44 7.97 -10.95
C ILE A 234 -12.12 6.60 -10.83
N LYS A 235 -12.16 5.89 -11.95
CA LYS A 235 -12.78 4.56 -12.09
C LYS A 235 -11.80 3.56 -12.66
N LEU A 236 -12.15 2.30 -12.52
CA LEU A 236 -11.43 1.19 -13.13
C LEU A 236 -11.33 1.38 -14.65
N GLY A 237 -10.13 1.29 -15.20
CA GLY A 237 -9.86 1.48 -16.61
C GLY A 237 -9.49 2.91 -17.02
N ASP A 238 -9.67 3.89 -16.16
CA ASP A 238 -9.31 5.28 -16.47
C ASP A 238 -7.80 5.44 -16.67
N ARG A 239 -7.44 6.47 -17.42
CA ARG A 239 -6.06 6.87 -17.71
C ARG A 239 -5.68 8.06 -16.84
N VAL A 240 -4.50 7.99 -16.26
CA VAL A 240 -3.94 9.07 -15.44
C VAL A 240 -2.53 9.42 -15.91
N ASN A 241 -2.23 10.71 -15.98
CA ASN A 241 -0.90 11.20 -16.27
C ASN A 241 -0.14 11.35 -14.95
N ILE A 242 1.04 10.73 -14.89
CA ILE A 242 1.89 10.74 -13.72
C ILE A 242 3.30 11.20 -14.11
N ARG A 243 3.89 12.08 -13.30
CA ARG A 243 5.28 12.50 -13.37
C ARG A 243 6.04 12.00 -12.17
N GLY A 244 7.27 11.59 -12.35
CA GLY A 244 8.17 11.15 -11.27
C GLY A 244 9.15 10.09 -11.78
N PRO A 245 9.70 9.25 -10.85
CA PRO A 245 9.62 9.34 -9.39
C PRO A 245 10.40 10.53 -8.85
N SER A 246 10.02 11.04 -7.68
CA SER A 246 10.69 12.15 -7.02
C SER A 246 10.74 11.95 -5.50
N GLY A 247 11.56 12.72 -4.79
CA GLY A 247 11.68 12.69 -3.33
C GLY A 247 12.95 11.99 -2.85
N LYS A 248 13.38 12.38 -1.64
CA LYS A 248 14.57 11.88 -0.96
C LYS A 248 14.24 11.09 0.31
N PHE A 249 12.98 10.99 0.67
CA PHE A 249 12.54 10.25 1.84
C PHE A 249 12.55 8.75 1.54
N THR A 250 13.71 8.14 1.71
CA THR A 250 13.93 6.73 1.42
C THR A 250 14.99 6.12 2.34
N CYS A 251 14.77 4.91 2.79
CA CYS A 251 15.75 4.17 3.58
C CYS A 251 17.00 3.77 2.79
N PHE A 252 16.99 3.85 1.46
CA PHE A 252 18.14 3.52 0.61
C PHE A 252 19.32 4.48 0.76
N GLU A 253 19.06 5.71 1.16
CA GLU A 253 20.13 6.70 1.37
C GLU A 253 20.88 6.49 2.70
N PHE A 254 20.36 5.65 3.58
CA PHE A 254 20.87 5.45 4.94
C PHE A 254 21.06 3.97 5.23
N PRO A 255 22.25 3.41 4.94
CA PRO A 255 22.54 1.98 5.10
C PRO A 255 22.65 1.59 6.58
N SER A 256 21.52 1.47 7.26
CA SER A 256 21.41 0.99 8.63
C SER A 256 20.65 -0.32 8.68
N ARG A 257 21.06 -1.21 9.59
CA ARG A 257 20.33 -2.45 9.87
C ARG A 257 19.20 -2.28 10.89
N LYS A 258 19.05 -1.07 11.46
CA LYS A 258 18.04 -0.79 12.49
C LYS A 258 17.23 0.43 12.10
N MET A 259 15.95 0.25 11.86
CA MET A 259 15.03 1.32 11.49
C MET A 259 13.93 1.48 12.53
N LEU A 260 13.54 2.73 12.79
CA LEU A 260 12.35 3.10 13.54
C LEU A 260 11.43 3.88 12.60
N PHE A 261 10.32 3.29 12.24
CA PHE A 261 9.31 3.90 11.37
C PHE A 261 8.17 4.45 12.21
N ILE A 262 7.80 5.72 11.98
CA ILE A 262 6.70 6.38 12.69
C ILE A 262 5.77 7.01 11.66
N GLY A 263 4.52 6.54 11.59
CA GLY A 263 3.54 7.01 10.61
C GLY A 263 2.21 7.40 11.24
N ALA A 264 1.57 8.47 10.74
CA ALA A 264 0.22 8.83 11.18
C ALA A 264 -0.70 9.13 10.00
N GLY A 265 -1.91 8.52 10.05
CA GLY A 265 -2.89 8.66 8.99
C GLY A 265 -2.31 8.32 7.62
N SER A 266 -2.49 9.20 6.61
CA SER A 266 -1.92 8.99 5.27
C SER A 266 -0.38 9.03 5.23
N GLY A 267 0.29 9.54 6.26
CA GLY A 267 1.76 9.48 6.38
C GLY A 267 2.31 8.06 6.52
N ILE A 268 1.44 7.06 6.69
CA ILE A 268 1.84 5.65 6.63
C ILE A 268 2.28 5.22 5.22
N THR A 269 1.90 5.94 4.14
CA THR A 269 2.13 5.51 2.75
C THR A 269 3.60 5.34 2.37
N PRO A 270 4.52 6.29 2.59
CA PRO A 270 5.93 6.08 2.30
C PRO A 270 6.57 5.04 3.24
N ILE A 271 6.08 4.95 4.47
CA ILE A 271 6.51 3.94 5.44
C ILE A 271 6.14 2.53 4.95
N MET A 272 4.93 2.35 4.40
CA MET A 272 4.51 1.08 3.83
C MET A 272 5.34 0.68 2.62
N SER A 273 5.69 1.62 1.75
CA SER A 273 6.59 1.35 0.61
C SER A 273 7.93 0.78 1.07
N MET A 274 8.55 1.41 2.07
CA MET A 274 9.81 0.95 2.66
C MET A 274 9.64 -0.40 3.38
N SER A 275 8.57 -0.56 4.15
CA SER A 275 8.28 -1.81 4.88
C SER A 275 8.04 -2.99 3.93
N ARG A 276 7.26 -2.79 2.88
CA ARG A 276 7.01 -3.78 1.83
C ARG A 276 8.29 -4.20 1.13
N TRP A 277 9.16 -3.23 0.79
CA TRP A 277 10.44 -3.53 0.16
C TRP A 277 11.35 -4.37 1.06
N ILE A 278 11.50 -4.00 2.33
CA ILE A 278 12.31 -4.74 3.31
C ILE A 278 11.78 -6.16 3.47
N ALA A 279 10.46 -6.33 3.57
CA ALA A 279 9.83 -7.63 3.71
C ALA A 279 9.95 -8.50 2.45
N ASP A 280 9.67 -7.93 1.27
CA ASP A 280 9.71 -8.64 -0.01
C ASP A 280 11.12 -9.13 -0.38
N THR A 281 12.14 -8.35 -0.03
CA THR A 281 13.54 -8.67 -0.34
C THR A 281 14.23 -9.46 0.76
N ALA A 282 13.52 -9.74 1.87
CA ALA A 282 14.09 -10.36 3.07
C ALA A 282 15.39 -9.65 3.53
N ALA A 283 15.43 -8.32 3.40
CA ALA A 283 16.58 -7.54 3.79
C ALA A 283 16.89 -7.72 5.29
N ASP A 284 18.18 -7.84 5.63
CA ASP A 284 18.64 -7.97 7.02
C ASP A 284 18.55 -6.62 7.76
N ILE A 285 17.31 -6.18 7.97
CA ILE A 285 16.97 -4.91 8.63
C ILE A 285 15.94 -5.17 9.73
N ASP A 286 16.28 -4.80 10.96
CA ASP A 286 15.35 -4.81 12.10
C ASP A 286 14.50 -3.54 12.09
N VAL A 287 13.18 -3.70 11.94
CA VAL A 287 12.19 -2.62 11.83
C VAL A 287 11.30 -2.58 13.06
N LYS A 288 11.26 -1.44 13.71
CA LYS A 288 10.22 -1.09 14.69
C LYS A 288 9.30 -0.07 14.02
N LEU A 289 8.02 -0.40 13.91
CA LEU A 289 7.03 0.47 13.28
C LEU A 289 5.97 0.87 14.29
N LEU A 290 5.82 2.18 14.53
CA LEU A 290 4.78 2.76 15.38
C LEU A 290 3.82 3.58 14.51
N ALA A 291 2.60 3.07 14.36
CA ALA A 291 1.57 3.73 13.56
C ALA A 291 0.53 4.40 14.47
N SER A 292 0.09 5.60 14.11
CA SER A 292 -0.90 6.37 14.86
C SER A 292 -2.12 6.67 14.01
N PHE A 293 -3.29 6.27 14.50
CA PHE A 293 -4.59 6.54 13.86
C PHE A 293 -5.59 7.08 14.89
N ARG A 294 -6.74 7.52 14.43
CA ARG A 294 -7.77 8.04 15.36
C ARG A 294 -8.59 6.92 15.97
N THR A 295 -9.10 6.02 15.12
CA THR A 295 -9.98 4.92 15.50
C THR A 295 -9.57 3.62 14.79
N PRO A 296 -10.04 2.44 15.21
CA PRO A 296 -9.75 1.19 14.54
C PRO A 296 -10.15 1.16 13.05
N ASN A 297 -11.28 1.79 12.69
CA ASN A 297 -11.79 1.85 11.33
C ASN A 297 -11.01 2.80 10.40
N GLU A 298 -10.09 3.59 10.96
CA GLU A 298 -9.23 4.50 10.22
C GLU A 298 -7.80 3.96 10.07
N ILE A 299 -7.55 2.72 10.48
CA ILE A 299 -6.22 2.08 10.32
C ILE A 299 -6.03 1.70 8.86
N ILE A 300 -5.23 2.50 8.16
CA ILE A 300 -4.86 2.26 6.76
C ILE A 300 -3.92 1.04 6.72
N PHE A 301 -4.11 0.13 5.76
CA PHE A 301 -3.35 -1.13 5.61
C PHE A 301 -3.40 -2.06 6.84
N ARG A 302 -4.48 -2.04 7.62
CA ARG A 302 -4.59 -2.77 8.88
C ARG A 302 -4.15 -4.23 8.79
N LYS A 303 -4.74 -4.98 7.84
CA LYS A 303 -4.43 -6.40 7.66
C LYS A 303 -2.96 -6.65 7.33
N GLU A 304 -2.35 -5.76 6.57
CA GLU A 304 -0.95 -5.90 6.18
C GLU A 304 0.01 -5.53 7.32
N LEU A 305 -0.33 -4.52 8.11
CA LEU A 305 0.42 -4.18 9.34
C LEU A 305 0.43 -5.35 10.33
N ASP A 306 -0.71 -6.01 10.53
CA ASP A 306 -0.81 -7.22 11.36
C ASP A 306 0.04 -8.37 10.80
N MET A 307 0.06 -8.52 9.46
CA MET A 307 0.85 -9.56 8.79
C MET A 307 2.36 -9.34 8.90
N PHE A 308 2.85 -8.10 8.93
CA PHE A 308 4.28 -7.85 9.07
C PHE A 308 4.83 -8.47 10.36
N SER A 309 4.22 -8.20 11.50
CA SER A 309 4.65 -8.81 12.78
C SER A 309 4.49 -10.33 12.82
N ALA A 310 3.45 -10.86 12.15
CA ALA A 310 3.17 -12.29 12.18
C ALA A 310 4.12 -13.11 11.28
N ARG A 311 4.61 -12.53 10.18
CA ARG A 311 5.40 -13.25 9.16
C ARG A 311 6.89 -12.94 9.20
N HIS A 312 7.28 -11.76 9.62
CA HIS A 312 8.67 -11.30 9.56
C HIS A 312 9.23 -11.09 10.95
N ARG A 313 10.18 -11.91 11.36
CA ARG A 313 10.85 -11.81 12.68
C ARG A 313 11.54 -10.48 12.91
N SER A 314 11.96 -9.82 11.82
CA SER A 314 12.61 -8.51 11.83
C SER A 314 11.64 -7.34 12.00
N PHE A 315 10.31 -7.58 11.99
CA PHE A 315 9.30 -6.54 12.15
C PHE A 315 8.61 -6.63 13.50
N GLN A 316 8.58 -5.50 14.22
CA GLN A 316 7.68 -5.28 15.35
C GLN A 316 6.81 -4.07 15.03
N VAL A 317 5.50 -4.28 15.02
CA VAL A 317 4.52 -3.24 14.71
C VAL A 317 3.69 -2.97 15.97
N ALA A 318 3.57 -1.69 16.32
CA ALA A 318 2.65 -1.21 17.34
C ALA A 318 1.74 -0.14 16.74
N ILE A 319 0.48 -0.16 17.12
CA ILE A 319 -0.51 0.81 16.67
C ILE A 319 -1.09 1.51 17.90
N THR A 320 -1.14 2.85 17.87
CA THR A 320 -1.81 3.65 18.91
C THR A 320 -3.02 4.37 18.33
N LEU A 321 -4.11 4.41 19.10
CA LEU A 321 -5.34 5.12 18.73
C LEU A 321 -5.49 6.38 19.58
N THR A 322 -5.71 7.53 18.93
CA THR A 322 -5.70 8.84 19.59
C THR A 322 -7.09 9.40 19.96
N ALA A 323 -8.17 8.84 19.40
CA ALA A 323 -9.52 9.21 19.78
C ALA A 323 -10.11 8.20 20.76
N GLY A 324 -10.95 8.67 21.68
CA GLY A 324 -11.75 7.79 22.53
C GLY A 324 -12.64 6.89 21.65
N TRP A 325 -12.51 5.59 21.80
CA TRP A 325 -13.26 4.61 21.02
C TRP A 325 -14.52 4.18 21.79
N GLN A 326 -15.68 4.33 21.14
CA GLN A 326 -16.98 3.91 21.68
C GLN A 326 -17.69 2.91 20.75
N GLY A 327 -16.96 2.31 19.82
CA GLY A 327 -17.50 1.32 18.88
C GLY A 327 -17.64 -0.07 19.46
N THR A 328 -18.23 -0.98 18.68
CA THR A 328 -18.46 -2.39 19.06
C THR A 328 -17.19 -3.24 18.99
N GLU A 329 -16.15 -2.78 18.29
CA GLU A 329 -14.87 -3.49 18.18
C GLU A 329 -14.00 -3.19 19.40
N SER A 330 -13.50 -4.22 20.09
CA SER A 330 -12.56 -4.06 21.19
C SER A 330 -11.16 -3.72 20.65
N TRP A 331 -10.51 -2.73 21.27
CA TRP A 331 -9.13 -2.37 20.97
C TRP A 331 -8.21 -2.78 22.12
N THR A 332 -7.20 -3.60 21.84
CA THR A 332 -6.22 -4.10 22.84
C THR A 332 -4.83 -3.50 22.64
N GLY A 333 -4.64 -2.65 21.62
CA GLY A 333 -3.37 -1.96 21.35
C GLY A 333 -3.18 -0.70 22.20
N LEU A 334 -2.16 0.08 21.83
CA LEU A 334 -1.84 1.34 22.51
C LEU A 334 -2.94 2.38 22.31
N THR A 335 -3.05 3.30 23.26
CA THR A 335 -3.97 4.43 23.18
C THR A 335 -3.27 5.73 23.56
N GLY A 336 -3.75 6.85 23.00
CA GLY A 336 -3.18 8.16 23.21
C GLY A 336 -2.15 8.57 22.16
N ARG A 337 -1.62 9.77 22.34
CA ARG A 337 -0.52 10.30 21.50
C ARG A 337 0.77 9.56 21.82
N ILE A 338 1.72 9.57 20.91
CA ILE A 338 3.04 8.95 21.10
C ILE A 338 3.76 9.64 22.26
N THR A 339 4.28 8.81 23.18
CA THR A 339 5.02 9.25 24.38
C THR A 339 6.43 8.65 24.41
N PRO A 340 7.34 9.20 25.21
CA PRO A 340 8.66 8.63 25.44
C PRO A 340 8.61 7.14 25.86
N GLU A 341 7.62 6.74 26.69
CA GLU A 341 7.45 5.39 27.19
C GLU A 341 7.09 4.42 26.06
N MET A 342 6.20 4.84 25.13
CA MET A 342 5.85 4.05 23.95
C MET A 342 7.07 3.79 23.05
N ILE A 343 7.91 4.80 22.85
CA ILE A 343 9.16 4.66 22.08
C ILE A 343 10.11 3.66 22.79
N LYS A 344 10.38 3.85 24.08
CA LYS A 344 11.25 2.98 24.86
C LYS A 344 10.74 1.54 24.93
N MET A 345 9.43 1.37 25.00
CA MET A 345 8.80 0.03 25.05
C MET A 345 8.93 -0.70 23.71
N LEU A 346 8.67 -0.03 22.59
CA LEU A 346 8.74 -0.64 21.26
C LEU A 346 10.18 -0.81 20.78
N ALA A 347 11.00 0.22 20.98
CA ALA A 347 12.38 0.32 20.50
C ALA A 347 13.31 0.73 21.65
N PRO A 348 13.65 -0.17 22.58
CA PRO A 348 14.55 0.15 23.70
C PRO A 348 15.94 0.58 23.23
N ASP A 349 16.32 0.21 22.03
CA ASP A 349 17.54 0.59 21.31
C ASP A 349 17.34 1.74 20.32
N TYR A 350 16.34 2.60 20.52
CA TYR A 350 15.98 3.71 19.61
C TYR A 350 17.19 4.61 19.25
N MET A 351 18.15 4.77 20.14
CA MET A 351 19.34 5.59 19.92
C MET A 351 20.24 5.08 18.78
N ASP A 352 20.18 3.77 18.50
CA ASP A 352 20.99 3.11 17.44
C ASP A 352 20.25 3.06 16.09
N ARG A 353 19.03 3.62 16.01
CA ARG A 353 18.16 3.49 14.83
C ARG A 353 18.17 4.73 13.97
N HIS A 354 17.97 4.56 12.66
CA HIS A 354 17.49 5.63 11.80
C HIS A 354 15.96 5.72 11.91
N LEU A 355 15.47 6.91 12.22
CA LEU A 355 14.05 7.17 12.36
C LEU A 355 13.52 7.82 11.08
N PHE A 356 12.45 7.26 10.52
CA PHE A 356 11.71 7.82 9.39
C PHE A 356 10.28 8.12 9.83
N MET A 357 9.88 9.37 9.70
CA MET A 357 8.59 9.84 10.17
C MET A 357 7.84 10.58 9.08
N CYS A 358 6.54 10.26 8.95
CA CYS A 358 5.61 11.00 8.11
C CYS A 358 4.22 11.06 8.73
N GLY A 359 3.56 12.21 8.61
CA GLY A 359 2.22 12.43 9.16
C GLY A 359 1.81 13.90 9.13
N PRO A 360 0.68 14.27 9.75
CA PRO A 360 0.26 15.65 9.91
C PRO A 360 1.29 16.47 10.68
N GLU A 361 1.47 17.74 10.30
CA GLU A 361 2.45 18.64 10.92
C GLU A 361 2.38 18.71 12.46
N PRO A 362 1.19 18.84 13.11
CA PRO A 362 1.12 18.84 14.57
C PRO A 362 1.59 17.51 15.20
N PHE A 363 1.36 16.38 14.52
CA PHE A 363 1.86 15.09 14.95
C PHE A 363 3.38 15.02 14.86
N MET A 364 3.96 15.45 13.73
CA MET A 364 5.40 15.43 13.53
C MET A 364 6.13 16.32 14.55
N ASN A 365 5.59 17.50 14.83
CA ASN A 365 6.16 18.40 15.84
C ASN A 365 6.14 17.74 17.23
N SER A 366 5.03 17.13 17.63
CA SER A 366 4.92 16.45 18.93
C SER A 366 5.92 15.27 19.04
N VAL A 367 6.07 14.46 18.00
CA VAL A 367 7.05 13.34 18.00
C VAL A 367 8.48 13.87 18.00
N LYS A 368 8.76 14.96 17.28
CA LYS A 368 10.09 15.61 17.28
C LYS A 368 10.47 16.07 18.70
N GLU A 369 9.53 16.69 19.42
CA GLU A 369 9.72 17.09 20.82
C GLU A 369 10.04 15.87 21.71
N VAL A 370 9.25 14.78 21.58
CA VAL A 370 9.49 13.52 22.30
C VAL A 370 10.89 12.97 22.02
N MET A 371 11.33 12.95 20.76
CA MET A 371 12.65 12.43 20.41
C MET A 371 13.79 13.32 20.89
N GLN A 372 13.58 14.64 20.91
CA GLN A 372 14.54 15.59 21.51
C GLN A 372 14.64 15.43 23.02
N GLU A 373 13.51 15.23 23.72
CA GLU A 373 13.48 14.93 25.17
C GLU A 373 14.23 13.64 25.49
N LEU A 374 14.12 12.64 24.60
CA LEU A 374 14.84 11.37 24.71
C LEU A 374 16.34 11.47 24.38
N GLY A 375 16.83 12.62 23.94
CA GLY A 375 18.22 12.84 23.54
C GLY A 375 18.60 12.16 22.24
N PHE A 376 17.63 11.91 21.35
CA PHE A 376 17.86 11.24 20.08
C PHE A 376 18.78 12.03 19.16
N ASN A 377 19.67 11.35 18.44
CA ASN A 377 20.53 11.99 17.45
C ASN A 377 19.72 12.47 16.25
N MET A 378 19.46 13.76 16.16
CA MET A 378 18.63 14.36 15.10
C MET A 378 19.24 14.23 13.69
N ASN A 379 20.50 13.86 13.52
CA ASN A 379 21.07 13.50 12.21
C ASN A 379 20.50 12.17 11.66
N ASN A 380 19.99 11.34 12.54
CA ASN A 380 19.33 10.09 12.18
C ASN A 380 17.80 10.23 12.08
N PHE A 381 17.28 11.46 12.14
CA PHE A 381 15.86 11.77 12.17
C PHE A 381 15.42 12.31 10.80
N HIS A 382 14.68 11.50 10.04
CA HIS A 382 14.26 11.80 8.67
C HIS A 382 12.75 12.02 8.62
N ILE A 383 12.33 13.14 8.00
CA ILE A 383 10.94 13.56 7.95
C ILE A 383 10.50 13.74 6.50
N GLU A 384 9.29 13.31 6.19
CA GLU A 384 8.54 13.75 5.01
C GLU A 384 7.25 14.46 5.43
N SER A 385 7.02 15.65 4.89
CA SER A 385 5.80 16.43 5.11
C SER A 385 5.00 16.52 3.82
N PHE A 386 3.70 16.23 3.89
CA PHE A 386 2.80 16.40 2.72
C PHE A 386 2.32 17.83 2.50
N GLY A 387 2.85 18.78 3.27
CA GLY A 387 2.40 20.15 3.30
C GLY A 387 0.99 20.29 3.89
N SER A 388 0.76 21.26 4.78
CA SER A 388 -0.61 21.67 5.05
C SER A 388 -1.20 22.16 3.72
N ALA A 389 -2.43 21.77 3.42
CA ALA A 389 -3.22 22.37 2.35
C ALA A 389 -3.47 23.84 2.73
N ARG A 390 -2.43 24.65 2.65
CA ARG A 390 -2.64 26.09 2.53
C ARG A 390 -3.36 26.22 1.20
N THR A 391 -4.60 26.66 1.30
CA THR A 391 -5.47 27.03 0.21
C THR A 391 -4.62 27.48 -0.97
N THR A 392 -4.59 26.67 -2.04
CA THR A 392 -4.24 27.15 -3.36
C THR A 392 -5.04 28.44 -3.51
N PRO A 393 -4.46 29.57 -3.84
CA PRO A 393 -5.24 30.73 -4.20
C PRO A 393 -6.21 30.22 -5.26
N SER A 394 -7.51 30.31 -4.98
CA SER A 394 -8.52 30.07 -5.99
C SER A 394 -8.09 30.87 -7.22
N SER A 395 -8.00 30.25 -8.37
CA SER A 395 -7.57 30.81 -9.64
C SER A 395 -8.48 31.93 -10.16
N GLU A 396 -9.19 32.61 -9.29
CA GLU A 396 -9.94 33.84 -9.51
C GLU A 396 -9.39 35.05 -8.77
N LYS A 397 -8.30 34.88 -8.01
CA LYS A 397 -7.53 36.07 -7.66
C LYS A 397 -6.74 36.46 -8.91
N ILE A 398 -7.30 37.42 -9.66
CA ILE A 398 -6.55 38.49 -10.32
C ILE A 398 -5.28 38.64 -9.50
N VAL A 399 -4.12 38.43 -10.13
CA VAL A 399 -2.79 38.59 -9.55
C VAL A 399 -2.80 39.90 -8.77
N GLU A 400 -3.11 39.85 -7.44
CA GLU A 400 -2.81 40.99 -6.62
C GLU A 400 -1.30 41.13 -6.75
N PRO A 401 -0.82 42.30 -7.18
CA PRO A 401 0.61 42.50 -7.31
C PRO A 401 1.25 42.16 -5.96
N LEU A 402 2.24 41.25 -6.02
CA LEU A 402 2.98 40.85 -4.83
C LEU A 402 3.38 42.09 -4.09
N LYS A 403 2.90 42.29 -2.85
CA LYS A 403 3.27 43.44 -2.03
C LYS A 403 4.73 43.30 -1.66
N LEU A 404 5.57 43.99 -2.41
CA LEU A 404 7.00 44.06 -2.17
C LEU A 404 7.23 45.07 -1.04
N ASN A 405 7.74 44.60 0.11
CA ASN A 405 7.91 45.41 1.30
C ASN A 405 9.39 45.50 1.74
N GLY A 406 10.33 45.13 0.88
CA GLY A 406 11.74 45.06 1.22
C GLY A 406 12.67 45.60 0.11
N LYS A 407 13.96 45.30 0.24
CA LYS A 407 14.94 45.58 -0.82
C LYS A 407 14.60 44.73 -2.05
N LEU A 408 14.49 45.38 -3.21
CA LEU A 408 14.16 44.74 -4.45
C LEU A 408 15.39 44.07 -5.09
N HIS A 409 15.17 42.85 -5.56
CA HIS A 409 16.14 42.06 -6.31
C HIS A 409 15.52 41.60 -7.63
N LYS A 410 16.32 41.54 -8.68
CA LYS A 410 15.89 41.11 -10.00
C LYS A 410 16.07 39.60 -10.16
N VAL A 411 14.99 38.89 -10.52
CA VAL A 411 15.03 37.45 -10.81
C VAL A 411 14.75 37.21 -12.28
N VAL A 412 15.71 36.56 -12.96
CA VAL A 412 15.60 36.17 -14.36
C VAL A 412 15.31 34.67 -14.43
N PHE A 413 14.19 34.29 -14.99
CA PHE A 413 13.85 32.91 -15.33
C PHE A 413 14.29 32.63 -16.77
N SER A 414 15.45 32.02 -16.92
CA SER A 414 16.20 32.04 -18.18
C SER A 414 15.55 31.23 -19.30
N LYS A 415 14.81 30.15 -19.01
CA LYS A 415 14.11 29.37 -20.05
C LYS A 415 12.82 30.03 -20.51
N SER A 416 12.07 30.62 -19.57
CA SER A 416 10.82 31.33 -19.88
C SER A 416 11.06 32.76 -20.42
N GLY A 417 12.29 33.31 -20.27
CA GLY A 417 12.64 34.68 -20.68
C GLY A 417 11.99 35.77 -19.82
N ILE A 418 11.40 35.42 -18.70
CA ILE A 418 10.69 36.32 -17.78
C ILE A 418 11.65 36.90 -16.78
N THR A 419 11.61 38.24 -16.60
CA THR A 419 12.37 38.94 -15.56
C THR A 419 11.38 39.67 -14.67
N VAL A 420 11.53 39.46 -13.35
CA VAL A 420 10.62 40.01 -12.33
C VAL A 420 11.41 40.59 -11.18
N ASP A 421 10.83 41.56 -10.48
CA ASP A 421 11.35 42.07 -9.22
C ASP A 421 10.71 41.33 -8.06
N THR A 422 11.48 41.00 -7.04
CA THR A 422 11.04 40.36 -5.79
C THR A 422 11.71 40.99 -4.59
N ASP A 423 11.22 40.71 -3.42
CA ASP A 423 11.86 41.07 -2.15
C ASP A 423 12.38 39.82 -1.40
N GLU A 424 13.06 40.07 -0.29
CA GLU A 424 13.69 39.07 0.57
C GLU A 424 12.69 38.17 1.33
N ASN A 425 11.36 38.38 1.20
CA ASN A 425 10.33 37.65 1.95
C ASN A 425 9.55 36.66 1.09
N ILE A 426 9.68 36.70 -0.24
CA ILE A 426 8.89 35.89 -1.15
C ILE A 426 9.69 34.65 -1.56
N PRO A 427 9.25 33.44 -1.18
CA PRO A 427 9.84 32.19 -1.69
C PRO A 427 9.82 32.15 -3.22
N LEU A 428 10.92 31.72 -3.82
CA LEU A 428 11.07 31.67 -5.28
C LEU A 428 10.03 30.80 -5.99
N LEU A 429 9.51 29.77 -5.32
CA LEU A 429 8.39 28.98 -5.81
C LEU A 429 7.10 29.82 -5.94
N ASN A 430 6.79 30.63 -4.92
CA ASN A 430 5.61 31.48 -4.92
C ASN A 430 5.76 32.61 -5.98
N LEU A 431 6.96 33.12 -6.15
CA LEU A 431 7.28 34.08 -7.19
C LEU A 431 7.02 33.47 -8.58
N ALA A 432 7.56 32.28 -8.85
CA ALA A 432 7.37 31.59 -10.12
C ALA A 432 5.89 31.34 -10.42
N GLU A 433 5.13 30.84 -9.43
CA GLU A 433 3.69 30.63 -9.57
C GLU A 433 2.91 31.91 -9.87
N ALA A 434 3.26 33.04 -9.25
CA ALA A 434 2.62 34.33 -9.50
C ALA A 434 2.79 34.81 -10.96
N TYR A 435 3.84 34.39 -11.63
CA TYR A 435 4.12 34.73 -13.02
C TYR A 435 3.88 33.56 -14.00
N GLY A 436 3.18 32.51 -13.56
CA GLY A 436 2.80 31.37 -14.41
C GLY A 436 3.96 30.48 -14.82
N ILE A 437 5.08 30.54 -14.10
CA ILE A 437 6.27 29.70 -14.35
C ILE A 437 6.13 28.41 -13.56
N GLU A 438 6.16 27.29 -14.25
CA GLU A 438 6.00 25.97 -13.63
C GLU A 438 7.32 25.50 -13.01
N ILE A 439 7.33 25.30 -11.70
CA ILE A 439 8.35 24.59 -10.94
C ILE A 439 7.67 23.43 -10.26
N ASP A 440 8.21 22.22 -10.40
CA ASP A 440 7.70 21.06 -9.68
C ASP A 440 7.81 21.27 -8.16
N TYR A 441 6.76 20.90 -7.42
CA TYR A 441 6.79 20.98 -5.97
C TYR A 441 5.88 19.92 -5.32
N SER A 442 6.14 19.65 -4.05
CA SER A 442 5.29 18.77 -3.24
C SER A 442 5.09 19.34 -1.83
N CYS A 443 6.11 19.24 -0.95
CA CYS A 443 5.97 19.57 0.47
C CYS A 443 5.88 21.07 0.78
N ARG A 444 6.41 21.94 -0.05
CA ARG A 444 6.56 23.41 0.18
C ARG A 444 7.29 23.78 1.49
N SER A 445 7.96 22.82 2.12
CA SER A 445 8.69 23.00 3.39
C SER A 445 10.18 22.74 3.27
N GLY A 446 10.70 22.53 2.04
CA GLY A 446 12.13 22.30 1.80
C GLY A 446 12.60 20.88 2.10
N SER A 447 11.72 19.93 2.41
CA SER A 447 12.12 18.58 2.84
C SER A 447 12.15 17.53 1.73
N CYS A 448 11.32 17.65 0.67
CA CYS A 448 11.16 16.57 -0.32
C CYS A 448 12.07 16.70 -1.55
N GLY A 449 12.66 17.87 -1.81
CA GLY A 449 13.51 18.13 -2.96
C GLY A 449 12.81 18.25 -4.32
N ALA A 450 11.47 18.17 -4.39
CA ALA A 450 10.73 18.22 -5.65
C ALA A 450 10.88 19.56 -6.39
N CYS A 451 11.06 20.66 -5.66
CA CYS A 451 11.27 22.00 -6.22
C CYS A 451 12.75 22.35 -6.40
N SER A 452 13.60 21.35 -6.61
CA SER A 452 15.03 21.52 -6.85
C SER A 452 15.26 22.13 -8.25
N ILE A 453 15.89 23.30 -8.30
CA ILE A 453 16.19 24.03 -9.53
C ILE A 453 17.61 24.57 -9.49
N LYS A 454 18.22 24.80 -10.64
CA LYS A 454 19.51 25.49 -10.74
C LYS A 454 19.32 27.00 -10.63
N CYS A 455 20.08 27.60 -9.75
CA CYS A 455 20.09 29.03 -9.50
C CYS A 455 21.53 29.55 -9.40
N SER A 456 21.74 30.74 -9.89
CA SER A 456 22.97 31.51 -9.66
C SER A 456 22.61 32.89 -9.09
N GLY A 457 23.38 33.36 -8.13
CA GLY A 457 23.18 34.57 -7.37
C GLY A 457 23.04 34.33 -5.87
N ASP A 458 22.74 35.37 -5.11
CA ASP A 458 22.72 35.32 -3.66
C ASP A 458 21.33 35.01 -3.14
N ILE A 459 21.22 33.95 -2.37
CA ILE A 459 19.94 33.47 -1.76
C ILE A 459 20.09 33.33 -0.24
N ALA A 460 18.95 33.37 0.44
CA ALA A 460 18.83 32.79 1.79
C ALA A 460 17.84 31.63 1.77
N GLU A 461 18.11 30.64 2.60
CA GLU A 461 17.24 29.49 2.81
C GLU A 461 16.70 29.52 4.24
N ASN A 462 15.50 28.98 4.44
CA ASN A 462 14.98 28.80 5.80
C ASN A 462 15.67 27.59 6.48
N ASP A 463 15.59 27.53 7.80
CA ASP A 463 16.23 26.50 8.63
C ASP A 463 15.70 25.08 8.36
N GLU A 464 14.53 24.93 7.71
CA GLU A 464 13.89 23.66 7.39
C GLU A 464 14.36 23.08 6.03
N CYS A 465 15.18 23.82 5.29
CA CYS A 465 15.66 23.41 3.98
C CYS A 465 16.65 22.25 4.06
N SER A 466 16.26 21.07 3.60
CA SER A 466 17.06 19.84 3.69
C SER A 466 17.98 19.59 2.49
N ILE A 467 18.26 20.64 1.69
CA ILE A 467 19.17 20.52 0.54
C ILE A 467 20.60 20.14 1.00
N SER A 468 21.18 19.15 0.35
CA SER A 468 22.51 18.68 0.71
C SER A 468 23.61 19.68 0.31
N LYS A 469 24.73 19.66 1.04
CA LYS A 469 25.90 20.51 0.73
C LYS A 469 26.39 20.30 -0.70
N LYS A 470 26.42 19.06 -1.19
CA LYS A 470 26.83 18.70 -2.55
C LYS A 470 25.92 19.32 -3.63
N GLU A 471 24.60 19.39 -3.37
CA GLU A 471 23.65 20.02 -4.31
C GLU A 471 23.84 21.53 -4.34
N LYS A 472 24.02 22.16 -3.18
CA LYS A 472 24.35 23.60 -3.11
C LYS A 472 25.62 23.94 -3.89
N GLU A 473 26.70 23.17 -3.69
CA GLU A 473 27.94 23.32 -4.43
C GLU A 473 27.77 23.13 -5.93
N SER A 474 26.78 22.35 -6.35
CA SER A 474 26.40 22.15 -7.76
C SER A 474 25.43 23.19 -8.30
N GLY A 475 25.11 24.24 -7.51
CA GLY A 475 24.22 25.35 -7.88
C GLY A 475 22.74 25.04 -7.82
N PHE A 476 22.33 23.97 -7.10
CA PHE A 476 20.93 23.69 -6.88
C PHE A 476 20.39 24.39 -5.62
N ILE A 477 19.12 24.79 -5.69
CA ILE A 477 18.34 25.32 -4.57
C ILE A 477 16.98 24.65 -4.52
N TYR A 478 16.28 24.71 -3.37
CA TYR A 478 14.89 24.33 -3.28
C TYR A 478 14.02 25.59 -3.28
N ALA A 479 13.31 25.81 -4.39
CA ALA A 479 12.57 27.06 -4.65
C ALA A 479 11.54 27.40 -3.58
N CYS A 480 10.98 26.41 -2.88
CA CYS A 480 9.94 26.63 -1.86
C CYS A 480 10.48 27.18 -0.54
N CYS A 481 11.77 27.04 -0.26
CA CYS A 481 12.43 27.49 0.97
C CYS A 481 13.56 28.47 0.74
N SER A 482 13.77 28.91 -0.51
CA SER A 482 14.78 29.89 -0.89
C SER A 482 14.14 31.24 -1.25
N VAL A 483 14.77 32.32 -0.80
CA VAL A 483 14.40 33.71 -1.10
C VAL A 483 15.60 34.46 -1.69
N ALA A 484 15.35 35.49 -2.47
CA ALA A 484 16.40 36.33 -3.06
C ALA A 484 17.10 37.19 -1.99
N LYS A 485 18.44 37.26 -2.01
CA LYS A 485 19.27 38.22 -1.27
C LYS A 485 20.09 39.09 -2.21
N GLY A 486 20.09 38.79 -3.48
CA GLY A 486 20.69 39.51 -4.59
C GLY A 486 19.94 39.21 -5.89
N ASP A 487 20.47 39.74 -7.00
CA ASP A 487 19.94 39.41 -8.31
C ASP A 487 20.20 37.93 -8.64
N LEU A 488 19.17 37.27 -9.19
CA LEU A 488 19.20 35.82 -9.44
C LEU A 488 19.00 35.49 -10.91
N ASN A 489 19.63 34.41 -11.34
CA ASN A 489 19.33 33.75 -12.60
C ASN A 489 18.94 32.30 -12.32
N ILE A 490 17.70 31.95 -12.68
CA ILE A 490 17.07 30.65 -12.42
C ILE A 490 16.82 29.93 -13.75
N ASN A 491 17.30 28.70 -13.85
CA ASN A 491 17.21 27.91 -15.08
C ASN A 491 15.87 27.12 -15.16
N VAL A 492 14.77 27.85 -15.28
CA VAL A 492 13.40 27.35 -15.54
C VAL A 492 12.66 28.25 -16.52
#